data_2ba04fbf7166c186a6ac2ea0fbc8461e
#
_entry.id   2ba04fbf7166c186a6ac2ea0fbc8461e
#
_cell.length_a   1.000
_cell.length_b   1.000
_cell.length_c   1.000
_cell.angle_alpha   90.00
_cell.angle_beta   90.00
_cell.angle_gamma   90.00
#
_symmetry.space_group_name_H-M   'P 1'
#
loop_
_entity.id
_entity.type
_entity.pdbx_description
1 polymer ?
#
loop_
_entity_poly.entity_id
_entity_poly.type
_entity_poly.pdbx_seq_one_letter_code
_entity_poly.pdbx_strand_id
1 'polypeptide(L)'
;RFTSVPEWAQFTSADRVGKIDLLSQMTVSILTEGNAFVATYRDSNQKIIGLDVLDPEAVEIKLVGGARMFRLNGGDMLTDREILHIPGMLQPGSMRGMSPIKYARQSIGLSMAATEFGATFFGNGGLPAMTVEVPGELSDVGINSLKRAWNDAHGGTANSHKLAVLTEGARFTKVSLDPDDAQFLQT
;
A
#
# COMPACT_ATOMS: atom_id res chain seq x y z
N ARG A 1 21.42 -19.54 30.19
CA ARG A 1 21.62 -20.67 29.28
C ARG A 1 20.29 -20.91 28.60
N PHE A 2 20.22 -20.66 27.30
CA PHE A 2 19.06 -21.03 26.50
C PHE A 2 19.05 -22.54 26.40
N THR A 3 18.13 -23.17 27.12
CA THR A 3 17.79 -24.57 26.92
C THR A 3 17.26 -24.72 25.49
N SER A 4 17.52 -25.85 24.85
CA SER A 4 17.11 -26.19 23.50
C SER A 4 15.66 -25.75 23.23
N VAL A 5 15.45 -25.09 22.10
CA VAL A 5 14.10 -24.71 21.67
C VAL A 5 13.23 -25.95 21.56
N PRO A 6 12.07 -26.05 22.21
CA PRO A 6 11.21 -27.21 22.12
C PRO A 6 10.86 -27.52 20.66
N GLU A 7 10.71 -28.81 20.34
CA GLU A 7 10.45 -29.26 18.96
C GLU A 7 9.20 -28.63 18.36
N TRP A 8 8.14 -28.45 19.16
CA TRP A 8 6.91 -27.79 18.72
C TRP A 8 7.10 -26.32 18.31
N ALA A 9 8.12 -25.64 18.79
CA ALA A 9 8.43 -24.27 18.45
C ALA A 9 9.30 -24.16 17.18
N GLN A 10 9.64 -25.28 16.53
CA GLN A 10 10.40 -25.31 15.29
C GLN A 10 9.51 -25.47 14.07
N PHE A 11 8.34 -26.09 14.22
CA PHE A 11 7.40 -26.37 13.11
C PHE A 11 5.96 -26.11 13.55
N THR A 12 5.11 -25.75 12.59
CA THR A 12 3.65 -25.76 12.78
C THR A 12 3.10 -27.19 12.63
N SER A 13 1.87 -27.43 13.09
CA SER A 13 1.28 -28.76 13.09
C SER A 13 0.76 -29.23 11.73
N ALA A 14 0.16 -28.33 10.93
CA ALA A 14 -0.57 -28.72 9.73
C ALA A 14 0.36 -28.97 8.54
N ASP A 15 1.20 -27.99 8.18
CA ASP A 15 1.98 -28.04 6.94
C ASP A 15 3.49 -28.13 7.19
N ARG A 16 3.92 -28.36 8.43
CA ARG A 16 5.33 -28.31 8.84
C ARG A 16 6.03 -27.02 8.44
N VAL A 17 5.29 -25.93 8.48
CA VAL A 17 5.82 -24.58 8.20
C VAL A 17 6.88 -24.27 9.23
N GLY A 18 8.03 -23.77 8.80
CA GLY A 18 9.14 -23.47 9.66
C GLY A 18 8.84 -22.32 10.63
N LYS A 19 9.61 -22.26 11.72
CA LYS A 19 9.48 -21.20 12.73
C LYS A 19 9.51 -19.78 12.13
N ILE A 20 10.34 -19.56 11.12
CA ILE A 20 10.47 -18.24 10.47
C ILE A 20 9.17 -17.89 9.76
N ASP A 21 8.58 -18.85 9.07
CA ASP A 21 7.32 -18.65 8.34
C ASP A 21 6.16 -18.41 9.29
N LEU A 22 6.10 -19.13 10.42
CA LEU A 22 5.12 -18.90 11.49
C LEU A 22 5.19 -17.45 12.00
N LEU A 23 6.40 -16.99 12.35
CA LEU A 23 6.62 -15.63 12.84
C LEU A 23 6.30 -14.58 11.76
N SER A 24 6.63 -14.86 10.51
CA SER A 24 6.31 -13.98 9.37
C SER A 24 4.80 -13.86 9.17
N GLN A 25 4.07 -14.97 9.19
CA GLN A 25 2.61 -14.99 9.09
C GLN A 25 1.96 -14.21 10.24
N MET A 26 2.41 -14.41 11.48
CA MET A 26 1.94 -13.65 12.64
C MET A 26 2.20 -12.15 12.48
N THR A 27 3.40 -11.79 12.02
CA THR A 27 3.78 -10.37 11.79
C THR A 27 2.92 -9.74 10.72
N VAL A 28 2.72 -10.41 9.59
CA VAL A 28 1.84 -9.94 8.51
C VAL A 28 0.42 -9.76 9.05
N SER A 29 -0.15 -10.73 9.76
CA SER A 29 -1.48 -10.64 10.36
C SER A 29 -1.63 -9.44 11.30
N ILE A 30 -0.61 -9.15 12.13
CA ILE A 30 -0.63 -8.00 13.03
C ILE A 30 -0.57 -6.69 12.23
N LEU A 31 0.24 -6.61 11.20
CA LEU A 31 0.40 -5.39 10.39
C LEU A 31 -0.84 -5.12 9.53
N THR A 32 -1.43 -6.16 8.91
CA THR A 32 -2.59 -6.01 8.02
C THR A 32 -3.91 -5.90 8.78
N GLU A 33 -4.13 -6.78 9.77
CA GLU A 33 -5.41 -6.91 10.48
C GLU A 33 -5.38 -6.43 11.94
N GLY A 34 -4.18 -6.08 12.45
CA GLY A 34 -3.99 -5.67 13.83
C GLY A 34 -4.04 -6.81 14.85
N ASN A 35 -4.17 -8.05 14.41
CA ASN A 35 -4.31 -9.22 15.29
C ASN A 35 -3.65 -10.43 14.64
N ALA A 36 -3.01 -11.27 15.45
CA ALA A 36 -2.65 -12.62 15.06
C ALA A 36 -3.35 -13.62 16.00
N PHE A 37 -3.95 -14.64 15.41
CA PHE A 37 -4.57 -15.76 16.13
C PHE A 37 -3.81 -17.02 15.77
N VAL A 38 -3.41 -17.78 16.78
CA VAL A 38 -2.66 -19.01 16.60
C VAL A 38 -3.40 -20.14 17.27
N ALA A 39 -3.85 -21.11 16.49
CA ALA A 39 -4.38 -22.35 17.04
C ALA A 39 -3.26 -23.15 17.72
N THR A 40 -3.54 -23.64 18.92
CA THR A 40 -2.61 -24.47 19.68
C THR A 40 -3.13 -25.89 19.76
N TYR A 41 -2.38 -26.82 19.22
CA TYR A 41 -2.70 -28.26 19.31
C TYR A 41 -1.95 -28.87 20.47
N ARG A 42 -2.65 -29.69 21.26
CA ARG A 42 -2.10 -30.30 22.46
C ARG A 42 -2.28 -31.82 22.44
N ASP A 43 -1.35 -32.52 23.05
CA ASP A 43 -1.45 -33.94 23.27
C ASP A 43 -2.35 -34.26 24.49
N SER A 44 -2.53 -35.56 24.80
CA SER A 44 -3.26 -36.05 25.97
C SER A 44 -2.70 -35.57 27.32
N ASN A 45 -1.43 -35.18 27.35
CA ASN A 45 -0.75 -34.63 28.53
C ASN A 45 -0.81 -33.08 28.56
N GLN A 46 -1.60 -32.45 27.73
CA GLN A 46 -1.74 -30.99 27.61
C GLN A 46 -0.46 -30.27 27.14
N LYS A 47 0.53 -31.01 26.62
CA LYS A 47 1.73 -30.41 26.01
C LYS A 47 1.40 -29.92 24.60
N ILE A 48 1.87 -28.72 24.24
CA ILE A 48 1.73 -28.18 22.90
C ILE A 48 2.55 -29.03 21.92
N ILE A 49 1.91 -29.52 20.87
CA ILE A 49 2.51 -30.34 19.81
C ILE A 49 2.52 -29.64 18.46
N GLY A 50 1.74 -28.56 18.31
CA GLY A 50 1.71 -27.81 17.07
C GLY A 50 1.05 -26.43 17.22
N LEU A 51 1.31 -25.57 16.26
CA LEU A 51 0.82 -24.19 16.16
C LEU A 51 0.46 -23.91 14.71
N ASP A 52 -0.71 -23.32 14.46
CA ASP A 52 -1.11 -22.84 13.15
C ASP A 52 -1.61 -21.40 13.24
N VAL A 53 -1.18 -20.54 12.33
CA VAL A 53 -1.71 -19.18 12.22
C VAL A 53 -3.03 -19.22 11.52
N LEU A 54 -4.06 -18.65 12.16
CA LEU A 54 -5.41 -18.55 11.63
C LEU A 54 -5.61 -17.24 10.89
N ASP A 55 -6.51 -17.26 9.91
CA ASP A 55 -6.99 -16.03 9.28
C ASP A 55 -7.70 -15.16 10.34
N PRO A 56 -7.22 -13.93 10.61
CA PRO A 56 -7.83 -13.06 11.61
C PRO A 56 -9.29 -12.68 11.30
N GLU A 57 -9.70 -12.69 10.04
CA GLU A 57 -11.08 -12.38 9.65
C GLU A 57 -12.03 -13.54 9.97
N ALA A 58 -11.52 -14.77 10.03
CA ALA A 58 -12.31 -15.94 10.36
C ALA A 58 -12.56 -16.11 11.86
N VAL A 59 -11.87 -15.37 12.73
CA VAL A 59 -11.96 -15.50 14.19
C VAL A 59 -12.80 -14.38 14.79
N GLU A 60 -13.90 -14.73 15.45
CA GLU A 60 -14.68 -13.84 16.33
C GLU A 60 -14.21 -13.92 17.78
N ILE A 61 -14.16 -12.79 18.49
CA ILE A 61 -13.93 -12.75 19.93
C ILE A 61 -15.25 -12.41 20.64
N LYS A 62 -15.64 -13.22 21.63
CA LYS A 62 -16.83 -13.01 22.46
C LYS A 62 -16.50 -13.07 23.93
N LEU A 63 -17.24 -12.32 24.73
CA LEU A 63 -17.23 -12.44 26.18
C LEU A 63 -18.40 -13.33 26.60
N VAL A 64 -18.07 -14.46 27.21
CA VAL A 64 -19.06 -15.42 27.72
C VAL A 64 -18.76 -15.64 29.20
N GLY A 65 -19.69 -15.27 30.08
CA GLY A 65 -19.50 -15.40 31.54
C GLY A 65 -18.31 -14.62 32.08
N GLY A 66 -17.90 -13.53 31.42
CA GLY A 66 -16.73 -12.74 31.80
C GLY A 66 -15.38 -13.29 31.27
N ALA A 67 -15.41 -14.47 30.66
CA ALA A 67 -14.22 -15.05 30.00
C ALA A 67 -14.21 -14.74 28.50
N ARG A 68 -13.02 -14.51 27.97
CA ARG A 68 -12.80 -14.30 26.54
C ARG A 68 -12.83 -15.64 25.83
N MET A 69 -13.69 -15.77 24.84
CA MET A 69 -13.86 -16.96 24.00
C MET A 69 -13.68 -16.60 22.54
N PHE A 70 -13.27 -17.54 21.73
CA PHE A 70 -13.04 -17.40 20.31
C PHE A 70 -13.95 -18.32 19.51
N ARG A 71 -14.43 -17.87 18.39
CA ARG A 71 -15.20 -18.68 17.45
C ARG A 71 -14.57 -18.61 16.07
N LEU A 72 -14.22 -19.76 15.50
CA LEU A 72 -13.63 -19.87 14.17
C LEU A 72 -14.72 -20.24 13.17
N ASN A 73 -14.92 -19.42 12.12
CA ASN A 73 -15.88 -19.68 11.02
C ASN A 73 -17.29 -20.04 11.50
N GLY A 74 -17.77 -19.46 12.60
CA GLY A 74 -19.09 -19.75 13.15
C GLY A 74 -19.22 -21.13 13.84
N GLY A 75 -18.12 -21.86 14.02
CA GLY A 75 -18.06 -23.14 14.72
C GLY A 75 -18.18 -23.04 16.23
N ASP A 76 -17.65 -24.02 16.93
CA ASP A 76 -17.69 -24.10 18.39
C ASP A 76 -16.88 -22.97 19.06
N MET A 77 -17.21 -22.71 20.32
CA MET A 77 -16.50 -21.73 21.14
C MET A 77 -15.21 -22.35 21.67
N LEU A 78 -14.11 -21.70 21.37
CA LEU A 78 -12.75 -22.10 21.77
C LEU A 78 -12.24 -21.17 22.88
N THR A 79 -11.36 -21.69 23.71
CA THR A 79 -10.77 -20.99 24.85
C THR A 79 -9.39 -20.43 24.55
N ASP A 80 -8.82 -19.64 25.46
CA ASP A 80 -7.42 -19.16 25.40
C ASP A 80 -6.39 -20.33 25.46
N ARG A 81 -6.81 -21.55 25.78
CA ARG A 81 -5.94 -22.74 25.72
C ARG A 81 -5.81 -23.28 24.29
N GLU A 82 -6.82 -23.01 23.46
CA GLU A 82 -6.91 -23.50 22.09
C GLU A 82 -6.50 -22.44 21.08
N ILE A 83 -6.71 -21.16 21.42
CA ILE A 83 -6.31 -20.03 20.58
C ILE A 83 -5.45 -19.05 21.38
N LEU A 84 -4.21 -18.86 20.94
CA LEU A 84 -3.36 -17.76 21.37
C LEU A 84 -3.69 -16.52 20.56
N HIS A 85 -4.20 -15.48 21.21
CA HIS A 85 -4.47 -14.20 20.57
C HIS A 85 -3.34 -13.21 20.90
N ILE A 86 -2.72 -12.67 19.85
CA ILE A 86 -1.70 -11.63 19.93
C ILE A 86 -2.26 -10.39 19.25
N PRO A 87 -2.81 -9.44 20.00
CA PRO A 87 -3.28 -8.17 19.46
C PRO A 87 -2.10 -7.24 19.20
N GLY A 88 -2.22 -6.41 18.17
CA GLY A 88 -1.37 -5.25 17.94
C GLY A 88 -1.71 -4.11 18.91
N MET A 89 -1.83 -2.88 18.42
CA MET A 89 -2.23 -1.74 19.25
C MET A 89 -3.70 -1.88 19.68
N LEU A 90 -3.93 -1.96 20.99
CA LEU A 90 -5.27 -2.03 21.59
C LEU A 90 -5.79 -0.64 21.92
N GLN A 91 -7.02 -0.35 21.53
CA GLN A 91 -7.75 0.79 22.06
C GLN A 91 -8.44 0.42 23.37
N PRO A 92 -8.59 1.36 24.32
CA PRO A 92 -9.36 1.11 25.54
C PRO A 92 -10.77 0.58 25.23
N GLY A 93 -11.15 -0.52 25.87
CA GLY A 93 -12.43 -1.18 25.66
C GLY A 93 -12.52 -2.11 24.44
N SER A 94 -11.51 -2.17 23.60
CA SER A 94 -11.45 -3.11 22.46
C SER A 94 -10.83 -4.44 22.86
N MET A 95 -11.40 -5.53 22.37
CA MET A 95 -10.82 -6.86 22.49
C MET A 95 -9.92 -7.21 21.28
N ARG A 96 -10.03 -6.45 20.19
CA ARG A 96 -9.20 -6.63 18.99
C ARG A 96 -8.20 -5.48 18.85
N GLY A 97 -7.00 -5.81 18.43
CA GLY A 97 -6.01 -4.83 18.04
C GLY A 97 -6.41 -4.07 16.78
N MET A 98 -5.95 -2.86 16.69
CA MET A 98 -6.18 -1.97 15.55
C MET A 98 -5.19 -2.30 14.42
N SER A 99 -5.71 -2.42 13.20
CA SER A 99 -4.86 -2.57 12.00
C SER A 99 -4.17 -1.25 11.68
N PRO A 100 -2.82 -1.20 11.66
CA PRO A 100 -2.08 -0.02 11.25
C PRO A 100 -2.44 0.43 9.82
N ILE A 101 -2.58 -0.53 8.90
CA ILE A 101 -2.91 -0.26 7.49
C ILE A 101 -4.34 0.30 7.36
N LYS A 102 -5.32 -0.31 8.04
CA LYS A 102 -6.71 0.19 8.01
C LYS A 102 -6.82 1.60 8.60
N TYR A 103 -6.03 1.88 9.65
CA TYR A 103 -5.99 3.21 10.28
C TYR A 103 -5.35 4.25 9.36
N ALA A 104 -4.24 3.91 8.70
CA ALA A 104 -3.50 4.81 7.81
C ALA A 104 -4.06 4.84 6.37
N ARG A 105 -5.19 4.16 6.09
CA ARG A 105 -5.72 3.97 4.72
C ARG A 105 -5.82 5.28 3.92
N GLN A 106 -6.32 6.35 4.54
CA GLN A 106 -6.49 7.63 3.84
C GLN A 106 -5.14 8.26 3.48
N SER A 107 -4.17 8.23 4.40
CA SER A 107 -2.83 8.76 4.16
C SER A 107 -2.09 7.94 3.10
N ILE A 108 -2.21 6.61 3.15
CA ILE A 108 -1.63 5.72 2.14
C ILE A 108 -2.28 5.98 0.78
N GLY A 109 -3.61 6.09 0.72
CA GLY A 109 -4.34 6.39 -0.51
C GLY A 109 -3.95 7.73 -1.12
N LEU A 110 -3.80 8.77 -0.29
CA LEU A 110 -3.33 10.08 -0.73
C LEU A 110 -1.90 10.02 -1.28
N SER A 111 -0.99 9.33 -0.60
CA SER A 111 0.39 9.14 -1.06
C SER A 111 0.47 8.39 -2.39
N MET A 112 -0.35 7.34 -2.55
CA MET A 112 -0.45 6.60 -3.81
C MET A 112 -0.97 7.49 -4.95
N ALA A 113 -2.04 8.25 -4.72
CA ALA A 113 -2.60 9.17 -5.71
C ALA A 113 -1.61 10.28 -6.09
N ALA A 114 -0.89 10.84 -5.13
CA ALA A 114 0.15 11.83 -5.38
C ALA A 114 1.31 11.26 -6.20
N THR A 115 1.74 10.03 -5.90
CA THR A 115 2.79 9.33 -6.64
C THR A 115 2.36 9.05 -8.08
N GLU A 116 1.14 8.55 -8.29
CA GLU A 116 0.57 8.28 -9.62
C GLU A 116 0.42 9.57 -10.43
N PHE A 117 -0.10 10.64 -9.79
CA PHE A 117 -0.18 11.96 -10.41
C PHE A 117 1.21 12.45 -10.83
N GLY A 118 2.20 12.39 -9.93
CA GLY A 118 3.58 12.80 -10.23
C GLY A 118 4.19 11.99 -11.37
N ALA A 119 4.03 10.66 -11.34
CA ALA A 119 4.54 9.77 -12.39
C ALA A 119 3.91 10.09 -13.76
N THR A 120 2.59 10.30 -13.80
CA THR A 120 1.85 10.66 -15.01
C THR A 120 2.24 12.05 -15.50
N PHE A 121 2.31 13.01 -14.59
CA PHE A 121 2.69 14.39 -14.88
C PHE A 121 4.08 14.46 -15.51
N PHE A 122 5.09 13.86 -14.87
CA PHE A 122 6.45 13.85 -15.38
C PHE A 122 6.63 12.95 -16.60
N GLY A 123 5.92 11.82 -16.66
CA GLY A 123 5.92 10.90 -17.80
C GLY A 123 5.39 11.55 -19.08
N ASN A 124 4.41 12.46 -18.95
CA ASN A 124 3.86 13.25 -20.06
C ASN A 124 4.64 14.55 -20.32
N GLY A 125 5.79 14.75 -19.68
CA GLY A 125 6.60 15.95 -19.85
C GLY A 125 6.15 17.14 -19.00
N GLY A 126 5.29 16.90 -18.02
CA GLY A 126 4.78 17.96 -17.13
C GLY A 126 3.73 18.84 -17.79
N LEU A 127 3.67 20.11 -17.37
CA LEU A 127 2.89 21.12 -18.10
C LEU A 127 3.52 21.38 -19.47
N PRO A 128 2.73 21.72 -20.48
CA PRO A 128 3.32 22.20 -21.71
C PRO A 128 4.25 23.37 -21.36
N ALA A 129 5.54 23.20 -21.65
CA ALA A 129 6.54 24.20 -21.31
C ALA A 129 6.25 25.57 -21.96
N MET A 130 5.41 25.55 -22.98
CA MET A 130 4.98 26.74 -23.71
C MET A 130 3.70 26.51 -24.47
N THR A 131 2.95 27.59 -24.66
CA THR A 131 1.79 27.64 -25.58
C THR A 131 2.17 28.47 -26.79
N VAL A 132 1.65 28.10 -27.96
CA VAL A 132 1.76 28.88 -29.20
C VAL A 132 0.40 29.44 -29.50
N GLU A 133 0.28 30.76 -29.50
CA GLU A 133 -0.93 31.48 -29.91
C GLU A 133 -0.75 31.89 -31.36
N VAL A 134 -1.72 31.56 -32.21
CA VAL A 134 -1.74 31.94 -33.60
C VAL A 134 -2.97 32.81 -33.83
N PRO A 135 -2.84 33.99 -34.47
CA PRO A 135 -4.00 34.82 -34.80
C PRO A 135 -4.89 34.11 -35.83
N GLY A 136 -6.17 33.92 -35.50
CA GLY A 136 -7.17 33.31 -36.38
C GLY A 136 -7.43 31.83 -36.10
N GLU A 137 -8.41 31.27 -36.78
CA GLU A 137 -8.79 29.85 -36.65
C GLU A 137 -7.93 28.98 -37.56
N LEU A 138 -7.24 28.01 -36.96
CA LEU A 138 -6.53 26.96 -37.69
C LEU A 138 -7.45 25.74 -37.87
N SER A 139 -7.44 25.17 -39.08
CA SER A 139 -8.07 23.88 -39.29
C SER A 139 -7.32 22.75 -38.54
N ASP A 140 -8.00 21.64 -38.29
CA ASP A 140 -7.37 20.46 -37.65
C ASP A 140 -6.10 19.97 -38.36
N VAL A 141 -6.07 20.11 -39.70
CA VAL A 141 -4.89 19.80 -40.52
C VAL A 141 -3.77 20.78 -40.22
N GLY A 142 -4.09 22.07 -40.10
CA GLY A 142 -3.12 23.11 -39.73
C GLY A 142 -2.51 22.89 -38.34
N ILE A 143 -3.36 22.59 -37.35
CA ILE A 143 -2.95 22.30 -35.98
C ILE A 143 -1.99 21.09 -35.96
N ASN A 144 -2.34 19.99 -36.63
CA ASN A 144 -1.51 18.79 -36.67
C ASN A 144 -0.21 18.99 -37.45
N SER A 145 -0.21 19.86 -38.47
CA SER A 145 1.02 20.20 -39.20
C SER A 145 1.95 21.05 -38.34
N LEU A 146 1.42 22.00 -37.58
CA LEU A 146 2.17 22.84 -36.66
C LEU A 146 2.80 21.99 -35.52
N LYS A 147 2.03 21.05 -34.93
CA LYS A 147 2.53 20.14 -33.92
C LYS A 147 3.67 19.26 -34.43
N ARG A 148 3.54 18.73 -35.66
CA ARG A 148 4.59 17.91 -36.27
C ARG A 148 5.84 18.73 -36.55
N ALA A 149 5.72 19.86 -37.21
CA ALA A 149 6.85 20.75 -37.52
C ALA A 149 7.58 21.21 -36.26
N TRP A 150 6.82 21.48 -35.18
CA TRP A 150 7.41 21.80 -33.88
C TRP A 150 8.20 20.64 -33.28
N ASN A 151 7.61 19.45 -33.23
CA ASN A 151 8.27 18.26 -32.70
C ASN A 151 9.51 17.88 -33.50
N ASP A 152 9.49 18.00 -34.81
CA ASP A 152 10.63 17.72 -35.69
C ASP A 152 11.76 18.73 -35.48
N ALA A 153 11.43 19.99 -35.22
CA ALA A 153 12.42 21.04 -35.02
C ALA A 153 13.01 21.09 -33.60
N HIS A 154 12.17 20.77 -32.58
CA HIS A 154 12.51 21.00 -31.17
C HIS A 154 12.33 19.76 -30.29
N GLY A 155 11.82 18.64 -30.78
CA GLY A 155 11.67 17.40 -30.03
C GLY A 155 13.03 16.73 -29.77
N GLY A 156 13.13 16.12 -28.56
CA GLY A 156 14.31 15.38 -28.12
C GLY A 156 15.42 16.25 -27.53
N THR A 157 16.29 15.63 -26.73
CA THR A 157 17.38 16.28 -25.98
C THR A 157 18.41 16.98 -26.88
N ALA A 158 18.59 16.52 -28.10
CA ALA A 158 19.54 17.09 -29.06
C ALA A 158 19.07 18.43 -29.66
N ASN A 159 17.78 18.75 -29.57
CA ASN A 159 17.17 19.92 -30.19
C ASN A 159 16.72 20.99 -29.17
N SER A 160 16.98 20.77 -27.90
CA SER A 160 16.43 21.57 -26.79
C SER A 160 16.88 23.04 -26.76
N HIS A 161 17.87 23.46 -27.55
CA HIS A 161 18.41 24.80 -27.59
C HIS A 161 18.35 25.45 -29.00
N LYS A 162 17.63 24.87 -29.94
CA LYS A 162 17.49 25.44 -31.26
C LYS A 162 16.58 26.69 -31.27
N LEU A 163 16.94 27.67 -32.08
CA LEU A 163 16.17 28.89 -32.28
C LEU A 163 14.83 28.54 -32.92
N ALA A 164 13.75 28.99 -32.30
CA ALA A 164 12.40 28.90 -32.87
C ALA A 164 12.10 30.15 -33.67
N VAL A 165 11.72 29.99 -34.93
CA VAL A 165 11.26 31.09 -35.77
C VAL A 165 9.74 30.97 -35.90
N LEU A 166 9.06 32.03 -35.52
CA LEU A 166 7.59 32.16 -35.64
C LEU A 166 7.24 33.05 -36.83
N THR A 167 6.26 32.62 -37.57
CA THR A 167 5.71 33.38 -38.69
C THR A 167 4.26 33.76 -38.41
N GLU A 168 3.69 34.69 -39.22
CA GLU A 168 2.28 35.03 -39.20
C GLU A 168 1.71 35.56 -37.88
N GLY A 169 2.53 36.21 -37.06
CA GLY A 169 2.08 36.85 -35.83
C GLY A 169 1.89 35.90 -34.66
N ALA A 170 2.33 34.67 -34.79
CA ALA A 170 2.30 33.71 -33.70
C ALA A 170 3.18 34.18 -32.50
N ARG A 171 2.69 33.95 -31.28
CA ARG A 171 3.36 34.30 -30.03
C ARG A 171 3.61 33.08 -29.17
N PHE A 172 4.77 33.05 -28.53
CA PHE A 172 5.08 32.10 -27.47
C PHE A 172 4.73 32.68 -26.12
N THR A 173 4.03 31.92 -25.34
CA THR A 173 3.89 32.16 -23.90
C THR A 173 4.49 30.99 -23.15
N LYS A 174 5.51 31.26 -22.32
CA LYS A 174 6.08 30.24 -21.45
C LYS A 174 5.11 29.96 -20.32
N VAL A 175 4.69 28.71 -20.20
CA VAL A 175 3.90 28.26 -19.04
C VAL A 175 4.91 27.78 -18.00
N SER A 176 5.10 28.54 -16.92
CA SER A 176 5.91 28.11 -15.76
C SER A 176 4.98 27.78 -14.62
N LEU A 177 5.21 26.63 -13.97
CA LEU A 177 4.69 26.40 -12.63
C LEU A 177 5.41 27.35 -11.68
N ASP A 178 4.66 28.01 -10.81
CA ASP A 178 5.25 28.68 -9.66
C ASP A 178 5.95 27.62 -8.80
N PRO A 179 7.19 27.88 -8.30
CA PRO A 179 7.87 26.97 -7.40
C PRO A 179 7.03 26.56 -6.18
N ASP A 180 6.09 27.41 -5.76
CA ASP A 180 5.18 27.13 -4.64
C ASP A 180 4.13 26.06 -5.00
N ASP A 181 3.70 25.99 -6.26
CA ASP A 181 2.81 24.92 -6.73
C ASP A 181 3.52 23.56 -6.84
N ALA A 182 4.83 23.57 -7.00
CA ALA A 182 5.65 22.35 -7.06
C ALA A 182 5.93 21.73 -5.67
N GLN A 183 5.72 22.47 -4.57
CA GLN A 183 5.95 21.98 -3.21
C GLN A 183 5.00 20.83 -2.81
N PHE A 184 3.84 20.69 -3.44
CA PHE A 184 2.95 19.55 -3.24
C PHE A 184 3.57 18.20 -3.62
N LEU A 185 4.69 18.18 -4.33
CA LEU A 185 5.38 16.97 -4.77
C LEU A 185 6.57 16.57 -3.85
N GLN A 186 6.81 17.33 -2.77
CA GLN A 186 7.95 17.09 -1.86
C GLN A 186 7.58 16.51 -0.49
N THR A 187 6.31 16.11 -0.27
CA THR A 187 5.85 15.48 0.99
C THR A 187 5.83 13.97 0.92
#